data_609724ff1134f8fe2e10c4b7f2f94070
#
_entry.id   609724ff1134f8fe2e10c4b7f2f94070
#
_cell.length_a   1.000
_cell.length_b   1.000
_cell.length_c   1.000
_cell.angle_alpha   90.00
_cell.angle_beta   90.00
_cell.angle_gamma   90.00
#
_symmetry.space_group_name_H-M   'P 1'
#
loop_
_entity.id
_entity.type
_entity.pdbx_description
1 polymer ?
#
loop_
_entity_poly.entity_id
_entity_poly.type
_entity_poly.pdbx_seq_one_letter_code
_entity_poly.pdbx_strand_id
1 'polypeptide(L)'
;VAQLILNHLTKHFGGGRPAVSDVSLTVREGGFLALLGPSGCGKTTVLRMIAGFEQPTDGSIDFGERRLSDASRALPPERRNMAMVFQCYALWPHMTVAENVGYPLKVRGISGEAWRRNVGEALALVKLTDYADRRPAALSGGQRQRVALARCLVTSPDVVLLDEPLANLDQHLRKSMEETFRIFHERSGATMIYVTHDQAEAMALATDVAVMSEGRLMQMAPPAEIYARPEGAVVGGLIGRGSVLRLPLSEGAPRALEWPALREAFSGVGKAGAGDRAVCDVPIRDVLMRPEHVRRDGEGVALRVISCVFEGERFALTLALPDGQMLKAYGDSALMPGETARFVMSQGWRL
;
A
#
# COMPACT_ATOMS: atom_id res chain seq x y z
N VAL A 1 4.98 25.66 4.88
CA VAL A 1 4.42 24.34 4.59
C VAL A 1 5.57 23.35 4.59
N ALA A 2 5.60 22.46 5.60
CA ALA A 2 6.71 21.52 5.80
C ALA A 2 6.44 20.21 5.05
N GLN A 3 6.97 20.07 3.84
CA GLN A 3 6.91 18.84 3.05
C GLN A 3 8.07 17.92 3.42
N LEU A 4 7.84 16.61 3.39
CA LEU A 4 8.91 15.62 3.44
C LEU A 4 9.30 15.26 2.01
N ILE A 5 10.57 15.48 1.69
CA ILE A 5 11.11 15.28 0.34
C ILE A 5 12.25 14.27 0.40
N LEU A 6 12.16 13.24 -0.41
CA LEU A 6 13.22 12.28 -0.67
C LEU A 6 13.77 12.56 -2.07
N ASN A 7 15.07 12.81 -2.19
CA ASN A 7 15.73 13.11 -3.45
C ASN A 7 16.76 12.05 -3.76
N HIS A 8 16.55 11.28 -4.84
CA HIS A 8 17.48 10.26 -5.37
C HIS A 8 18.02 9.31 -4.29
N LEU A 9 17.12 8.94 -3.34
CA LEU A 9 17.48 8.20 -2.15
C LEU A 9 17.96 6.79 -2.49
N THR A 10 19.19 6.46 -2.08
CA THR A 10 19.81 5.16 -2.34
C THR A 10 20.41 4.58 -1.06
N LYS A 11 20.26 3.26 -0.85
CA LYS A 11 20.84 2.54 0.27
C LYS A 11 21.44 1.20 -0.13
N HIS A 12 22.72 1.02 0.18
CA HIS A 12 23.44 -0.24 0.08
C HIS A 12 23.78 -0.78 1.48
N PHE A 13 23.64 -2.10 1.69
CA PHE A 13 24.07 -2.83 2.89
C PHE A 13 25.25 -3.76 2.63
N GLY A 14 26.21 -3.35 1.79
CA GLY A 14 27.35 -4.18 1.39
C GLY A 14 27.29 -4.54 -0.11
N GLY A 15 28.14 -5.49 -0.54
CA GLY A 15 28.26 -5.86 -1.96
C GLY A 15 27.05 -6.61 -2.50
N GLY A 16 26.20 -5.93 -3.26
CA GLY A 16 25.00 -6.52 -3.87
C GLY A 16 24.09 -5.47 -4.48
N ARG A 17 22.87 -5.87 -4.84
CA ARG A 17 21.84 -4.93 -5.28
C ARG A 17 21.48 -3.96 -4.14
N PRO A 18 21.25 -2.68 -4.44
CA PRO A 18 20.80 -1.72 -3.43
C PRO A 18 19.44 -2.15 -2.85
N ALA A 19 19.28 -2.00 -1.54
CA ALA A 19 17.98 -2.20 -0.86
C ALA A 19 16.97 -1.10 -1.24
N VAL A 20 17.48 0.11 -1.54
CA VAL A 20 16.74 1.26 -2.08
C VAL A 20 17.60 1.87 -3.19
N SER A 21 17.02 2.13 -4.35
CA SER A 21 17.72 2.60 -5.55
C SER A 21 16.98 3.77 -6.18
N ASP A 22 17.55 4.95 -6.08
CA ASP A 22 17.10 6.18 -6.75
C ASP A 22 15.62 6.51 -6.49
N VAL A 23 15.20 6.48 -5.22
CA VAL A 23 13.82 6.80 -4.83
C VAL A 23 13.68 8.30 -4.62
N SER A 24 12.83 8.93 -5.41
CA SER A 24 12.45 10.34 -5.30
C SER A 24 10.95 10.46 -5.11
N LEU A 25 10.51 11.09 -4.03
CA LEU A 25 9.10 11.36 -3.75
C LEU A 25 8.93 12.56 -2.82
N THR A 26 7.75 13.16 -2.85
CA THR A 26 7.39 14.28 -1.98
C THR A 26 6.08 13.97 -1.27
N VAL A 27 6.08 14.07 0.06
CA VAL A 27 4.88 13.98 0.89
C VAL A 27 4.50 15.38 1.33
N ARG A 28 3.30 15.82 0.97
CA ARG A 28 2.79 17.13 1.38
C ARG A 28 2.53 17.17 2.90
N GLU A 29 2.58 18.34 3.47
CA GLU A 29 2.22 18.56 4.88
C GLU A 29 0.81 18.00 5.16
N GLY A 30 0.67 17.28 6.27
CA GLY A 30 -0.59 16.61 6.62
C GLY A 30 -1.02 15.51 5.65
N GLY A 31 -0.17 15.09 4.71
CA GLY A 31 -0.46 13.99 3.81
C GLY A 31 -0.35 12.62 4.50
N PHE A 32 -1.09 11.65 4.00
CA PHE A 32 -1.00 10.25 4.43
C PHE A 32 -0.44 9.42 3.27
N LEU A 33 0.87 9.14 3.28
CA LEU A 33 1.52 8.32 2.27
C LEU A 33 1.54 6.85 2.69
N ALA A 34 1.00 5.95 1.87
CA ALA A 34 1.22 4.51 2.00
C ALA A 34 2.38 4.05 1.10
N LEU A 35 3.38 3.40 1.66
CA LEU A 35 4.42 2.66 0.93
C LEU A 35 3.95 1.23 0.75
N LEU A 36 3.58 0.84 -0.46
CA LEU A 36 3.03 -0.47 -0.81
C LEU A 36 4.00 -1.26 -1.70
N GLY A 37 4.07 -2.56 -1.51
CA GLY A 37 4.88 -3.44 -2.36
C GLY A 37 5.18 -4.78 -1.69
N PRO A 38 5.77 -5.74 -2.42
CA PRO A 38 6.10 -7.06 -1.89
C PRO A 38 7.12 -6.98 -0.74
N SER A 39 7.19 -8.05 0.06
CA SER A 39 8.19 -8.16 1.13
C SER A 39 9.60 -8.05 0.56
N GLY A 40 10.47 -7.33 1.26
CA GLY A 40 11.86 -7.15 0.84
C GLY A 40 12.10 -6.10 -0.26
N CYS A 41 11.08 -5.37 -0.76
CA CYS A 41 11.28 -4.36 -1.81
C CYS A 41 11.83 -3.01 -1.32
N GLY A 42 12.21 -2.87 -0.03
CA GLY A 42 12.88 -1.67 0.50
C GLY A 42 12.03 -0.72 1.32
N LYS A 43 10.72 -0.93 1.51
CA LYS A 43 9.79 -0.03 2.24
C LYS A 43 10.25 0.31 3.66
N THR A 44 10.52 -0.71 4.48
CA THR A 44 11.02 -0.53 5.86
C THR A 44 12.39 0.16 5.88
N THR A 45 13.23 -0.06 4.86
CA THR A 45 14.52 0.64 4.73
C THR A 45 14.30 2.14 4.48
N VAL A 46 13.39 2.52 3.57
CA VAL A 46 13.01 3.92 3.36
C VAL A 46 12.47 4.52 4.67
N LEU A 47 11.56 3.83 5.35
CA LEU A 47 11.00 4.29 6.61
C LEU A 47 12.09 4.53 7.68
N ARG A 48 13.05 3.59 7.81
CA ARG A 48 14.17 3.71 8.76
C ARG A 48 15.13 4.84 8.43
N MET A 49 15.34 5.12 7.14
CA MET A 49 16.14 6.30 6.73
C MET A 49 15.42 7.61 7.09
N ILE A 50 14.09 7.68 6.89
CA ILE A 50 13.28 8.84 7.30
C ILE A 50 13.33 9.01 8.82
N ALA A 51 13.21 7.92 9.58
CA ALA A 51 13.30 7.93 11.05
C ALA A 51 14.69 8.29 11.60
N GLY A 52 15.75 8.13 10.81
CA GLY A 52 17.13 8.37 11.22
C GLY A 52 17.85 7.18 11.84
N PHE A 53 17.28 5.98 11.74
CA PHE A 53 17.94 4.73 12.14
C PHE A 53 18.93 4.23 11.09
N GLU A 54 18.77 4.66 9.85
CA GLU A 54 19.66 4.34 8.75
C GLU A 54 20.07 5.62 8.03
N GLN A 55 21.34 5.69 7.64
CA GLN A 55 21.85 6.78 6.80
C GLN A 55 21.78 6.36 5.33
N PRO A 56 21.33 7.22 4.41
CA PRO A 56 21.39 6.94 2.99
C PRO A 56 22.85 6.80 2.52
N THR A 57 23.08 5.97 1.51
CA THR A 57 24.38 5.86 0.86
C THR A 57 24.57 6.97 -0.18
N ASP A 58 23.44 7.39 -0.79
CA ASP A 58 23.38 8.52 -1.74
C ASP A 58 21.99 9.18 -1.68
N GLY A 59 21.89 10.41 -2.18
CA GLY A 59 20.68 11.20 -2.14
C GLY A 59 20.46 11.90 -0.80
N SER A 60 19.25 12.42 -0.59
CA SER A 60 18.95 13.19 0.62
C SER A 60 17.51 13.08 1.08
N ILE A 61 17.28 13.41 2.36
CA ILE A 61 15.96 13.53 2.99
C ILE A 61 15.85 14.91 3.60
N ASP A 62 14.83 15.65 3.18
CA ASP A 62 14.55 17.00 3.66
C ASP A 62 13.15 17.08 4.27
N PHE A 63 12.97 17.90 5.31
CA PHE A 63 11.68 18.22 5.90
C PHE A 63 11.54 19.74 6.03
N GLY A 64 10.70 20.33 5.18
CA GLY A 64 10.67 21.76 4.95
C GLY A 64 12.03 22.27 4.47
N GLU A 65 12.57 23.28 5.13
CA GLU A 65 13.90 23.83 4.83
C GLU A 65 15.06 23.05 5.51
N ARG A 66 14.74 22.01 6.24
CA ARG A 66 15.68 21.32 7.12
C ARG A 66 16.15 20.00 6.49
N ARG A 67 17.47 19.90 6.20
CA ARG A 67 18.11 18.65 5.79
C ARG A 67 18.15 17.68 6.98
N LEU A 68 17.47 16.53 6.85
CA LEU A 68 17.45 15.48 7.86
C LEU A 68 18.62 14.50 7.70
N SER A 69 18.93 14.11 6.47
CA SER A 69 20.07 13.25 6.16
C SER A 69 20.48 13.33 4.68
N ASP A 70 21.77 13.04 4.48
CA ASP A 70 22.37 12.78 3.17
C ASP A 70 23.51 11.76 3.34
N ALA A 71 24.28 11.50 2.27
CA ALA A 71 25.39 10.55 2.30
C ALA A 71 26.48 10.88 3.33
N SER A 72 26.65 12.16 3.68
CA SER A 72 27.70 12.65 4.60
C SER A 72 27.22 12.82 6.02
N ARG A 73 25.94 13.11 6.24
CA ARG A 73 25.36 13.48 7.54
C ARG A 73 23.97 12.94 7.74
N ALA A 74 23.67 12.43 8.92
CA ALA A 74 22.33 12.07 9.35
C ALA A 74 22.01 12.69 10.72
N LEU A 75 20.89 13.39 10.83
CA LEU A 75 20.36 13.77 12.14
C LEU A 75 19.85 12.52 12.85
N PRO A 76 20.19 12.31 14.12
CA PRO A 76 19.69 11.18 14.87
C PRO A 76 18.18 11.29 15.13
N PRO A 77 17.47 10.16 15.38
CA PRO A 77 16.02 10.10 15.53
C PRO A 77 15.43 11.12 16.51
N GLU A 78 16.05 11.29 17.68
CA GLU A 78 15.59 12.18 18.75
C GLU A 78 15.62 13.68 18.36
N ARG A 79 16.30 14.04 17.28
CA ARG A 79 16.36 15.41 16.75
C ARG A 79 15.43 15.65 15.56
N ARG A 80 14.64 14.65 15.12
CA ARG A 80 13.79 14.79 13.93
C ARG A 80 12.35 15.23 14.22
N ASN A 81 11.93 15.22 15.49
CA ASN A 81 10.55 15.42 15.93
C ASN A 81 9.55 14.48 15.22
N MET A 82 9.95 13.23 15.01
CA MET A 82 9.16 12.19 14.39
C MET A 82 8.85 11.09 15.41
N ALA A 83 7.68 10.47 15.30
CA ALA A 83 7.31 9.33 16.11
C ALA A 83 7.20 8.08 15.23
N MET A 84 7.58 6.91 15.78
CA MET A 84 7.52 5.64 15.05
C MET A 84 6.77 4.58 15.84
N VAL A 85 5.82 3.92 15.19
CA VAL A 85 5.19 2.68 15.65
C VAL A 85 5.85 1.52 14.95
N PHE A 86 6.48 0.65 15.74
CA PHE A 86 7.14 -0.56 15.26
C PHE A 86 6.14 -1.72 15.15
N GLN A 87 6.41 -2.67 14.30
CA GLN A 87 5.61 -3.88 14.12
C GLN A 87 5.40 -4.68 15.42
N CYS A 88 6.39 -4.68 16.33
CA CYS A 88 6.31 -5.35 17.63
C CYS A 88 5.74 -4.46 18.75
N TYR A 89 5.18 -3.29 18.45
CA TYR A 89 4.66 -2.26 19.37
C TYR A 89 5.68 -1.67 20.36
N ALA A 90 6.76 -2.36 20.68
CA ALA A 90 7.85 -1.95 21.56
C ALA A 90 7.36 -1.29 22.88
N LEU A 91 6.38 -1.91 23.55
CA LEU A 91 5.91 -1.46 24.86
C LEU A 91 6.81 -1.96 25.99
N TRP A 92 7.04 -1.12 27.00
CA TRP A 92 7.75 -1.53 28.21
C TRP A 92 6.84 -2.38 29.10
N PRO A 93 7.16 -3.67 29.33
CA PRO A 93 6.24 -4.59 30.00
C PRO A 93 6.06 -4.30 31.51
N HIS A 94 7.02 -3.63 32.12
CA HIS A 94 7.02 -3.27 33.54
C HIS A 94 6.27 -1.96 33.83
N MET A 95 5.97 -1.16 32.82
CA MET A 95 5.24 0.09 32.91
C MET A 95 3.74 -0.11 32.69
N THR A 96 2.92 0.72 33.32
CA THR A 96 1.48 0.82 33.02
C THR A 96 1.24 1.41 31.62
N VAL A 97 0.00 1.37 31.15
CA VAL A 97 -0.43 2.03 29.91
C VAL A 97 -0.14 3.54 29.97
N ALA A 98 -0.54 4.21 31.05
CA ALA A 98 -0.29 5.63 31.23
C ALA A 98 1.21 5.95 31.23
N GLU A 99 2.01 5.12 31.87
CA GLU A 99 3.46 5.30 31.91
C GLU A 99 4.11 5.07 30.55
N ASN A 100 3.67 4.05 29.80
CA ASN A 100 4.12 3.82 28.42
C ASN A 100 3.82 5.02 27.52
N VAL A 101 2.59 5.54 27.57
CA VAL A 101 2.18 6.70 26.79
C VAL A 101 2.93 7.95 27.21
N GLY A 102 3.04 8.19 28.51
CA GLY A 102 3.65 9.40 29.05
C GLY A 102 5.18 9.40 29.13
N TYR A 103 5.86 8.29 28.80
CA TYR A 103 7.30 8.19 28.87
C TYR A 103 8.04 9.26 28.02
N PRO A 104 7.65 9.49 26.75
CA PRO A 104 8.29 10.52 25.93
C PRO A 104 8.16 11.93 26.52
N LEU A 105 7.07 12.23 27.23
CA LEU A 105 6.91 13.50 27.93
C LEU A 105 7.88 13.65 29.09
N LYS A 106 8.10 12.58 29.88
CA LYS A 106 9.10 12.56 30.95
C LYS A 106 10.50 12.83 30.43
N VAL A 107 10.87 12.23 29.29
CA VAL A 107 12.16 12.47 28.62
C VAL A 107 12.33 13.94 28.22
N ARG A 108 11.20 14.61 27.83
CA ARG A 108 11.17 16.05 27.52
C ARG A 108 11.07 16.95 28.78
N GLY A 109 11.12 16.38 30.00
CA GLY A 109 11.03 17.13 31.26
C GLY A 109 9.59 17.54 31.66
N ILE A 110 8.56 17.05 30.96
CA ILE A 110 7.16 17.34 31.27
C ILE A 110 6.68 16.38 32.35
N SER A 111 6.16 16.93 33.45
CA SER A 111 5.69 16.19 34.62
C SER A 111 4.45 16.84 35.25
N GLY A 112 3.95 16.26 36.34
CA GLY A 112 2.84 16.83 37.13
C GLY A 112 1.52 16.87 36.36
N GLU A 113 0.81 18.01 36.45
CA GLU A 113 -0.51 18.17 35.86
C GLU A 113 -0.50 18.17 34.34
N ALA A 114 0.49 18.81 33.73
CA ALA A 114 0.67 18.82 32.27
C ALA A 114 0.86 17.40 31.70
N TRP A 115 1.65 16.55 32.38
CA TRP A 115 1.81 15.16 32.02
C TRP A 115 0.48 14.40 32.08
N ARG A 116 -0.28 14.54 33.20
CA ARG A 116 -1.57 13.84 33.36
C ARG A 116 -2.57 14.26 32.29
N ARG A 117 -2.67 15.55 31.99
CA ARG A 117 -3.55 16.08 30.94
C ARG A 117 -3.20 15.50 29.56
N ASN A 118 -1.96 15.61 29.13
CA ASN A 118 -1.55 15.16 27.81
C ASN A 118 -1.70 13.63 27.64
N VAL A 119 -1.35 12.85 28.66
CA VAL A 119 -1.56 11.40 28.68
C VAL A 119 -3.06 11.07 28.64
N GLY A 120 -3.90 11.77 29.42
CA GLY A 120 -5.34 11.58 29.41
C GLY A 120 -5.96 11.86 28.04
N GLU A 121 -5.58 12.95 27.39
CA GLU A 121 -6.04 13.32 26.06
C GLU A 121 -5.61 12.26 25.01
N ALA A 122 -4.36 11.79 25.07
CA ALA A 122 -3.86 10.75 24.17
C ALA A 122 -4.58 9.42 24.37
N LEU A 123 -4.87 9.02 25.62
CA LEU A 123 -5.61 7.80 25.93
C LEU A 123 -7.09 7.90 25.52
N ALA A 124 -7.72 9.06 25.70
CA ALA A 124 -9.09 9.30 25.27
C ALA A 124 -9.23 9.18 23.74
N LEU A 125 -8.26 9.70 22.98
CA LEU A 125 -8.25 9.64 21.52
C LEU A 125 -8.25 8.20 21.00
N VAL A 126 -7.53 7.29 21.67
CA VAL A 126 -7.47 5.87 21.30
C VAL A 126 -8.45 4.99 22.07
N LYS A 127 -9.37 5.57 22.86
CA LYS A 127 -10.40 4.88 23.67
C LYS A 127 -9.79 3.87 24.67
N LEU A 128 -8.77 4.29 25.39
CA LEU A 128 -8.06 3.48 26.40
C LEU A 128 -7.99 4.12 27.78
N THR A 129 -8.83 5.10 28.08
CA THR A 129 -8.84 5.81 29.38
C THR A 129 -8.99 4.84 30.56
N ASP A 130 -9.93 3.87 30.49
CA ASP A 130 -10.20 2.88 31.54
C ASP A 130 -9.08 1.83 31.72
N TYR A 131 -8.07 1.85 30.87
CA TYR A 131 -6.95 0.93 30.87
C TYR A 131 -5.64 1.57 31.36
N ALA A 132 -5.69 2.83 31.78
CA ALA A 132 -4.50 3.65 32.12
C ALA A 132 -3.55 2.95 33.10
N ASP A 133 -4.09 2.28 34.13
CA ASP A 133 -3.31 1.63 35.19
C ASP A 133 -2.94 0.16 34.89
N ARG A 134 -3.41 -0.39 33.75
CA ARG A 134 -3.08 -1.76 33.36
C ARG A 134 -1.68 -1.85 32.78
N ARG A 135 -1.09 -3.03 32.86
CA ARG A 135 0.19 -3.36 32.18
C ARG A 135 -0.06 -4.00 30.82
N PRO A 136 0.91 -3.93 29.87
CA PRO A 136 0.78 -4.50 28.54
C PRO A 136 0.38 -5.99 28.50
N ALA A 137 0.80 -6.78 29.48
CA ALA A 137 0.42 -8.20 29.60
C ALA A 137 -1.10 -8.43 29.78
N ALA A 138 -1.83 -7.47 30.35
CA ALA A 138 -3.27 -7.53 30.57
C ALA A 138 -4.09 -6.96 29.40
N LEU A 139 -3.46 -6.69 28.24
CA LEU A 139 -4.10 -6.08 27.08
C LEU A 139 -4.18 -7.05 25.91
N SER A 140 -5.23 -6.92 25.08
CA SER A 140 -5.30 -7.57 23.76
C SER A 140 -4.27 -6.98 22.79
N GLY A 141 -4.01 -7.68 21.67
CA GLY A 141 -3.12 -7.18 20.61
C GLY A 141 -3.47 -5.79 20.12
N GLY A 142 -4.74 -5.54 19.79
CA GLY A 142 -5.20 -4.22 19.35
C GLY A 142 -5.17 -3.15 20.43
N GLN A 143 -5.35 -3.51 21.72
CA GLN A 143 -5.16 -2.57 22.82
C GLN A 143 -3.69 -2.17 22.94
N ARG A 144 -2.75 -3.13 22.86
CA ARG A 144 -1.32 -2.84 22.87
C ARG A 144 -0.92 -1.91 21.71
N GLN A 145 -1.46 -2.15 20.53
CA GLN A 145 -1.23 -1.29 19.36
C GLN A 145 -1.73 0.14 19.59
N ARG A 146 -2.95 0.29 20.12
CA ARG A 146 -3.50 1.61 20.47
C ARG A 146 -2.67 2.32 21.54
N VAL A 147 -2.07 1.60 22.50
CA VAL A 147 -1.10 2.19 23.44
C VAL A 147 0.14 2.71 22.71
N ALA A 148 0.70 1.92 21.76
CA ALA A 148 1.86 2.36 20.98
C ALA A 148 1.53 3.61 20.13
N LEU A 149 0.33 3.67 19.56
CA LEU A 149 -0.15 4.85 18.84
C LEU A 149 -0.28 6.06 19.79
N ALA A 150 -0.96 5.92 20.93
CA ALA A 150 -1.09 6.99 21.92
C ALA A 150 0.28 7.53 22.40
N ARG A 151 1.27 6.64 22.57
CA ARG A 151 2.65 7.03 22.89
C ARG A 151 3.29 7.90 21.81
N CYS A 152 2.98 7.63 20.54
CA CYS A 152 3.46 8.49 19.45
C CYS A 152 2.78 9.86 19.46
N LEU A 153 1.49 9.89 19.81
CA LEU A 153 0.65 11.09 19.77
C LEU A 153 0.98 12.11 20.83
N VAL A 154 1.28 11.63 22.02
CA VAL A 154 1.45 12.45 23.24
C VAL A 154 2.51 13.57 23.08
N THR A 155 3.41 13.43 22.10
CA THR A 155 4.47 14.41 21.81
C THR A 155 4.14 15.37 20.68
N SER A 156 2.96 15.26 20.06
CA SER A 156 2.54 16.05 18.89
C SER A 156 3.65 16.09 17.82
N PRO A 157 4.00 14.94 17.23
CA PRO A 157 5.07 14.87 16.25
C PRO A 157 4.64 15.52 14.92
N ASP A 158 5.60 16.05 14.16
CA ASP A 158 5.37 16.57 12.81
C ASP A 158 5.09 15.44 11.81
N VAL A 159 5.75 14.28 12.03
CA VAL A 159 5.64 13.09 11.17
C VAL A 159 5.44 11.84 12.01
N VAL A 160 4.50 10.98 11.63
CA VAL A 160 4.26 9.65 12.22
C VAL A 160 4.62 8.57 11.22
N LEU A 161 5.49 7.66 11.63
CA LEU A 161 5.99 6.55 10.84
C LEU A 161 5.39 5.24 11.36
N LEU A 162 4.77 4.46 10.50
CA LEU A 162 4.06 3.24 10.85
C LEU A 162 4.62 2.06 10.03
N ASP A 163 5.29 1.11 10.70
CA ASP A 163 5.91 -0.04 10.07
C ASP A 163 5.03 -1.29 10.24
N GLU A 164 4.24 -1.61 9.23
CA GLU A 164 3.27 -2.72 9.18
C GLU A 164 2.41 -2.84 10.46
N PRO A 165 1.76 -1.76 10.89
CA PRO A 165 1.13 -1.75 12.22
C PRO A 165 -0.06 -2.71 12.34
N LEU A 166 -0.70 -3.14 11.24
CA LEU A 166 -1.88 -4.01 11.24
C LEU A 166 -1.59 -5.48 10.87
N ALA A 167 -0.34 -5.84 10.58
CA ALA A 167 0.03 -7.15 10.05
C ALA A 167 -0.40 -8.35 10.93
N ASN A 168 -0.48 -8.17 12.25
CA ASN A 168 -0.75 -9.25 13.21
C ASN A 168 -2.18 -9.20 13.80
N LEU A 169 -3.11 -8.51 13.14
CA LEU A 169 -4.48 -8.36 13.62
C LEU A 169 -5.47 -9.20 12.80
N ASP A 170 -6.50 -9.70 13.47
CA ASP A 170 -7.66 -10.28 12.80
C ASP A 170 -8.45 -9.21 12.01
N GLN A 171 -9.28 -9.65 11.08
CA GLN A 171 -9.99 -8.78 10.14
C GLN A 171 -10.90 -7.75 10.83
N HIS A 172 -11.58 -8.13 11.91
CA HIS A 172 -12.49 -7.23 12.62
C HIS A 172 -11.71 -6.13 13.35
N LEU A 173 -10.64 -6.52 14.02
CA LEU A 173 -9.77 -5.60 14.75
C LEU A 173 -9.01 -4.68 13.80
N ARG A 174 -8.60 -5.18 12.61
CA ARG A 174 -7.97 -4.38 11.55
C ARG A 174 -8.86 -3.23 11.12
N LYS A 175 -10.14 -3.47 10.78
CA LYS A 175 -11.10 -2.42 10.42
C LYS A 175 -11.29 -1.37 11.52
N SER A 176 -11.36 -1.80 12.79
CA SER A 176 -11.45 -0.88 13.93
C SER A 176 -10.19 0.00 14.07
N MET A 177 -9.03 -0.55 13.73
CA MET A 177 -7.76 0.19 13.78
C MET A 177 -7.58 1.12 12.59
N GLU A 178 -8.02 0.74 11.38
CA GLU A 178 -8.08 1.65 10.22
C GLU A 178 -8.89 2.91 10.55
N GLU A 179 -10.06 2.73 11.16
CA GLU A 179 -10.88 3.85 11.63
C GLU A 179 -10.13 4.70 12.68
N THR A 180 -9.41 4.07 13.59
CA THR A 180 -8.61 4.77 14.60
C THR A 180 -7.50 5.60 13.94
N PHE A 181 -6.78 5.06 12.94
CA PHE A 181 -5.75 5.80 12.20
C PHE A 181 -6.33 6.97 11.41
N ARG A 182 -7.50 6.79 10.78
CA ARG A 182 -8.19 7.86 10.05
C ARG A 182 -8.58 9.01 10.97
N ILE A 183 -9.29 8.72 12.07
CA ILE A 183 -9.68 9.73 13.08
C ILE A 183 -8.44 10.44 13.64
N PHE A 184 -7.38 9.67 13.89
CA PHE A 184 -6.12 10.22 14.36
C PHE A 184 -5.51 11.20 13.35
N HIS A 185 -5.37 10.80 12.09
CA HIS A 185 -4.83 11.64 11.02
C HIS A 185 -5.62 12.93 10.88
N GLU A 186 -6.95 12.83 10.82
CA GLU A 186 -7.86 13.99 10.71
C GLU A 186 -7.70 14.98 11.89
N ARG A 187 -7.50 14.46 13.12
CA ARG A 187 -7.39 15.30 14.32
C ARG A 187 -6.02 15.89 14.55
N SER A 188 -4.96 15.13 14.24
CA SER A 188 -3.58 15.58 14.49
C SER A 188 -3.05 16.49 13.39
N GLY A 189 -3.52 16.34 12.15
CA GLY A 189 -2.95 16.98 10.98
C GLY A 189 -1.49 16.59 10.70
N ALA A 190 -0.95 15.59 11.40
CA ALA A 190 0.42 15.14 11.23
C ALA A 190 0.62 14.46 9.88
N THR A 191 1.77 14.65 9.26
CA THR A 191 2.16 13.88 8.09
C THR A 191 2.37 12.41 8.49
N MET A 192 1.74 11.47 7.77
CA MET A 192 1.84 10.04 8.07
C MET A 192 2.51 9.26 6.95
N ILE A 193 3.41 8.35 7.31
CA ILE A 193 4.02 7.40 6.39
C ILE A 193 3.75 5.99 6.91
N TYR A 194 3.04 5.22 6.11
CA TYR A 194 2.50 3.92 6.44
C TYR A 194 3.07 2.84 5.54
N VAL A 195 3.84 1.93 6.10
CA VAL A 195 4.34 0.76 5.38
C VAL A 195 3.35 -0.38 5.49
N THR A 196 2.95 -0.95 4.38
CA THR A 196 2.10 -2.14 4.34
C THR A 196 2.39 -2.98 3.08
N HIS A 197 2.02 -4.25 3.13
CA HIS A 197 1.90 -5.13 1.99
C HIS A 197 0.43 -5.39 1.60
N ASP A 198 -0.52 -4.88 2.40
CA ASP A 198 -1.95 -5.00 2.15
C ASP A 198 -2.46 -3.79 1.35
N GLN A 199 -2.90 -4.06 0.12
CA GLN A 199 -3.44 -3.03 -0.75
C GLN A 199 -4.74 -2.40 -0.21
N ALA A 200 -5.59 -3.18 0.50
CA ALA A 200 -6.84 -2.66 1.02
C ALA A 200 -6.60 -1.59 2.09
N GLU A 201 -5.60 -1.81 2.97
CA GLU A 201 -5.15 -0.81 3.95
C GLU A 201 -4.66 0.46 3.26
N ALA A 202 -3.76 0.31 2.25
CA ALA A 202 -3.21 1.45 1.52
C ALA A 202 -4.31 2.28 0.83
N MET A 203 -5.27 1.59 0.17
CA MET A 203 -6.38 2.26 -0.52
C MET A 203 -7.38 2.94 0.41
N ALA A 204 -7.60 2.38 1.62
CA ALA A 204 -8.57 2.90 2.57
C ALA A 204 -8.08 4.10 3.39
N LEU A 205 -6.76 4.18 3.63
CA LEU A 205 -6.17 5.13 4.56
C LEU A 205 -5.40 6.28 3.89
N ALA A 206 -4.73 5.99 2.77
CA ALA A 206 -3.77 6.93 2.22
C ALA A 206 -4.40 8.04 1.37
N THR A 207 -3.81 9.22 1.41
CA THR A 207 -4.06 10.27 0.41
C THR A 207 -3.28 10.02 -0.87
N ASP A 208 -2.10 9.40 -0.74
CA ASP A 208 -1.23 9.02 -1.84
C ASP A 208 -0.63 7.63 -1.57
N VAL A 209 -0.54 6.79 -2.59
CA VAL A 209 0.09 5.46 -2.52
C VAL A 209 1.34 5.46 -3.38
N ALA A 210 2.48 5.10 -2.78
CA ALA A 210 3.74 4.88 -3.48
C ALA A 210 3.99 3.37 -3.59
N VAL A 211 3.93 2.85 -4.81
CA VAL A 211 4.21 1.43 -5.09
C VAL A 211 5.70 1.24 -5.29
N MET A 212 6.28 0.36 -4.49
CA MET A 212 7.70 0.01 -4.56
C MET A 212 7.90 -1.43 -5.06
N SER A 213 8.89 -1.62 -5.89
CA SER A 213 9.36 -2.94 -6.34
C SER A 213 10.88 -2.92 -6.54
N GLU A 214 11.57 -3.97 -6.10
CA GLU A 214 13.02 -4.15 -6.26
C GLU A 214 13.85 -2.91 -5.85
N GLY A 215 13.50 -2.27 -4.75
CA GLY A 215 14.18 -1.09 -4.24
C GLY A 215 13.82 0.23 -4.93
N ARG A 216 12.93 0.25 -5.91
CA ARG A 216 12.58 1.42 -6.72
C ARG A 216 11.14 1.85 -6.50
N LEU A 217 10.88 3.14 -6.66
CA LEU A 217 9.54 3.68 -6.78
C LEU A 217 9.03 3.43 -8.20
N MET A 218 7.92 2.70 -8.32
CA MET A 218 7.30 2.38 -9.61
C MET A 218 6.28 3.44 -10.02
N GLN A 219 5.45 3.87 -9.07
CA GLN A 219 4.43 4.91 -9.28
C GLN A 219 4.02 5.49 -7.93
N MET A 220 3.69 6.77 -7.89
CA MET A 220 3.04 7.42 -6.75
C MET A 220 1.86 8.25 -7.25
N ALA A 221 0.66 7.98 -6.72
CA ALA A 221 -0.57 8.68 -7.08
C ALA A 221 -1.64 8.49 -5.99
N PRO A 222 -2.73 9.28 -5.99
CA PRO A 222 -3.90 9.01 -5.17
C PRO A 222 -4.47 7.60 -5.42
N PRO A 223 -5.09 6.94 -4.42
CA PRO A 223 -5.60 5.57 -4.53
C PRO A 223 -6.47 5.30 -5.76
N ALA A 224 -7.43 6.18 -6.05
CA ALA A 224 -8.32 6.05 -7.20
C ALA A 224 -7.57 6.13 -8.54
N GLU A 225 -6.56 6.99 -8.64
CA GLU A 225 -5.77 7.15 -9.86
C GLU A 225 -4.86 5.96 -10.10
N ILE A 226 -4.14 5.48 -9.06
CA ILE A 226 -3.25 4.33 -9.21
C ILE A 226 -4.01 3.04 -9.52
N TYR A 227 -5.26 2.93 -9.05
CA TYR A 227 -6.16 1.84 -9.39
C TYR A 227 -6.63 1.90 -10.86
N ALA A 228 -7.07 3.07 -11.32
CA ALA A 228 -7.62 3.27 -12.66
C ALA A 228 -6.55 3.33 -13.76
N ARG A 229 -5.37 3.90 -13.45
CA ARG A 229 -4.31 4.20 -14.42
C ARG A 229 -2.94 3.74 -13.92
N PRO A 230 -2.75 2.42 -13.70
CA PRO A 230 -1.44 1.91 -13.28
C PRO A 230 -0.39 2.10 -14.38
N GLU A 231 0.83 2.43 -13.96
CA GLU A 231 2.01 2.56 -14.84
C GLU A 231 2.79 1.24 -14.85
N GLY A 232 2.57 0.47 -15.90
CA GLY A 232 3.25 -0.79 -16.14
C GLY A 232 2.68 -2.01 -15.40
N ALA A 233 3.10 -3.18 -15.84
CA ALA A 233 2.56 -4.48 -15.42
C ALA A 233 2.77 -4.76 -13.92
N VAL A 234 3.86 -4.26 -13.33
CA VAL A 234 4.16 -4.44 -11.91
C VAL A 234 3.10 -3.77 -11.05
N VAL A 235 2.79 -2.50 -11.31
CA VAL A 235 1.76 -1.76 -10.57
C VAL A 235 0.38 -2.35 -10.84
N GLY A 236 0.05 -2.63 -12.11
CA GLY A 236 -1.22 -3.24 -12.49
C GLY A 236 -1.48 -4.60 -11.83
N GLY A 237 -0.43 -5.40 -11.66
CA GLY A 237 -0.51 -6.71 -10.98
C GLY A 237 -0.57 -6.64 -9.46
N LEU A 238 0.07 -5.61 -8.84
CA LEU A 238 0.06 -5.40 -7.39
C LEU A 238 -1.22 -4.74 -6.89
N ILE A 239 -1.82 -3.88 -7.69
CA ILE A 239 -3.00 -3.12 -7.31
C ILE A 239 -4.26 -3.81 -7.84
N GLY A 240 -5.19 -4.12 -6.94
CA GLY A 240 -6.43 -4.80 -7.28
C GLY A 240 -6.23 -6.30 -7.62
N ARG A 241 -7.30 -6.95 -8.03
CA ARG A 241 -7.30 -8.37 -8.44
C ARG A 241 -7.27 -8.52 -9.97
N GLY A 242 -6.72 -7.55 -10.69
CA GLY A 242 -6.68 -7.55 -12.15
C GLY A 242 -5.83 -8.68 -12.73
N SER A 243 -6.06 -8.97 -14.01
CA SER A 243 -5.23 -9.83 -14.83
C SER A 243 -4.48 -8.99 -15.85
N VAL A 244 -3.17 -9.16 -15.94
CA VAL A 244 -2.37 -8.58 -17.02
C VAL A 244 -2.31 -9.60 -18.16
N LEU A 245 -2.88 -9.25 -19.28
CA LEU A 245 -2.95 -10.09 -20.48
C LEU A 245 -2.07 -9.50 -21.59
N ARG A 246 -1.45 -10.37 -22.33
CA ARG A 246 -0.69 -10.02 -23.54
C ARG A 246 -1.59 -10.12 -24.75
N LEU A 247 -2.05 -8.98 -25.26
CA LEU A 247 -3.00 -8.92 -26.37
C LEU A 247 -2.40 -8.24 -27.60
N PRO A 248 -2.73 -8.69 -28.82
CA PRO A 248 -2.39 -7.98 -30.05
C PRO A 248 -3.18 -6.67 -30.13
N LEU A 249 -2.48 -5.54 -30.18
CA LEU A 249 -3.07 -4.20 -30.30
C LEU A 249 -2.32 -3.40 -31.35
N SER A 250 -3.05 -2.62 -32.17
CA SER A 250 -2.47 -1.71 -33.16
C SER A 250 -1.56 -0.67 -32.48
N GLU A 251 -0.54 -0.17 -33.19
CA GLU A 251 0.44 0.78 -32.66
C GLU A 251 -0.19 2.06 -32.10
N GLY A 252 -1.29 2.53 -32.68
CA GLY A 252 -2.04 3.71 -32.27
C GLY A 252 -3.12 3.46 -31.23
N ALA A 253 -3.29 2.25 -30.69
CA ALA A 253 -4.36 1.93 -29.74
C ALA A 253 -4.30 2.83 -28.50
N PRO A 254 -5.42 3.42 -28.02
CA PRO A 254 -5.46 4.25 -26.84
C PRO A 254 -5.09 3.46 -25.58
N ARG A 255 -4.75 4.15 -24.49
CA ARG A 255 -4.48 3.46 -23.20
C ARG A 255 -5.74 2.87 -22.61
N ALA A 256 -6.86 3.60 -22.65
CA ALA A 256 -8.18 3.06 -22.26
C ALA A 256 -8.78 2.30 -23.45
N LEU A 257 -9.06 1.02 -23.25
CA LEU A 257 -9.62 0.13 -24.29
C LEU A 257 -11.05 -0.20 -23.94
N GLU A 258 -11.95 -0.05 -24.92
CA GLU A 258 -13.35 -0.41 -24.82
C GLU A 258 -13.63 -1.75 -25.55
N TRP A 259 -14.83 -2.31 -25.35
CA TRP A 259 -15.20 -3.63 -25.87
C TRP A 259 -14.94 -3.85 -27.36
N PRO A 260 -15.22 -2.92 -28.29
CA PRO A 260 -14.94 -3.18 -29.71
C PRO A 260 -13.45 -3.49 -29.97
N ALA A 261 -12.54 -2.70 -29.40
CA ALA A 261 -11.10 -2.89 -29.54
C ALA A 261 -10.63 -4.17 -28.81
N LEU A 262 -11.17 -4.43 -27.62
CA LEU A 262 -10.86 -5.64 -26.86
C LEU A 262 -11.38 -6.89 -27.58
N ARG A 263 -12.57 -6.87 -28.17
CA ARG A 263 -13.14 -7.99 -28.94
C ARG A 263 -12.25 -8.37 -30.10
N GLU A 264 -11.71 -7.38 -30.83
CA GLU A 264 -10.75 -7.59 -31.92
C GLU A 264 -9.47 -8.23 -31.39
N ALA A 265 -8.88 -7.66 -30.34
CA ALA A 265 -7.67 -8.17 -29.69
C ALA A 265 -7.86 -9.62 -29.19
N PHE A 266 -8.96 -9.94 -28.53
CA PHE A 266 -9.26 -11.30 -28.07
C PHE A 266 -9.50 -12.29 -29.21
N SER A 267 -10.06 -11.82 -30.33
CA SER A 267 -10.27 -12.66 -31.53
C SER A 267 -8.95 -13.01 -32.24
N GLY A 268 -7.89 -12.23 -32.01
CA GLY A 268 -6.54 -12.49 -32.47
C GLY A 268 -5.75 -13.47 -31.59
N VAL A 269 -6.18 -13.68 -30.34
CA VAL A 269 -5.52 -14.60 -29.39
C VAL A 269 -5.68 -16.05 -29.90
N GLY A 270 -4.57 -16.77 -29.94
CA GLY A 270 -4.53 -18.18 -30.44
C GLY A 270 -4.39 -18.35 -31.94
N LYS A 271 -4.58 -17.32 -32.77
CA LYS A 271 -4.32 -17.40 -34.21
C LYS A 271 -2.85 -17.26 -34.58
N ALA A 272 -2.05 -16.64 -33.74
CA ALA A 272 -0.61 -16.43 -33.91
C ALA A 272 0.23 -17.74 -33.89
N GLY A 273 -0.36 -18.88 -33.52
CA GLY A 273 0.30 -20.19 -33.48
C GLY A 273 0.02 -21.11 -34.67
N ALA A 274 -0.91 -20.77 -35.55
CA ALA A 274 -1.40 -21.66 -36.64
C ALA A 274 -0.89 -21.27 -38.02
N GLY A 275 0.40 -20.94 -38.18
CA GLY A 275 1.06 -20.92 -39.48
C GLY A 275 0.62 -19.85 -40.50
N ASP A 276 -0.25 -18.96 -40.18
CA ASP A 276 -0.73 -17.92 -41.09
C ASP A 276 0.10 -16.63 -40.94
N ARG A 277 0.99 -16.40 -41.88
CA ARG A 277 1.95 -15.26 -41.91
C ARG A 277 1.31 -13.88 -41.94
N ALA A 278 0.00 -13.78 -42.10
CA ALA A 278 -0.73 -12.50 -42.23
C ALA A 278 -1.09 -11.81 -40.89
N VAL A 279 -0.86 -12.45 -39.71
CA VAL A 279 -1.20 -11.91 -38.39
C VAL A 279 0.06 -11.45 -37.61
N CYS A 280 1.26 -11.55 -38.22
CA CYS A 280 2.53 -11.36 -37.52
C CYS A 280 2.96 -9.90 -37.27
N ASP A 281 2.24 -8.90 -37.75
CA ASP A 281 2.67 -7.49 -37.65
C ASP A 281 1.95 -6.66 -36.57
N VAL A 282 1.00 -7.24 -35.81
CA VAL A 282 0.33 -6.51 -34.74
C VAL A 282 1.13 -6.65 -33.45
N PRO A 283 1.65 -5.56 -32.88
CA PRO A 283 2.46 -5.63 -31.67
C PRO A 283 1.64 -6.16 -30.49
N ILE A 284 2.25 -7.05 -29.71
CA ILE A 284 1.66 -7.55 -28.46
C ILE A 284 1.92 -6.54 -27.35
N ARG A 285 0.90 -6.19 -26.62
CA ARG A 285 0.94 -5.23 -25.50
C ARG A 285 0.35 -5.85 -24.24
N ASP A 286 0.86 -5.41 -23.10
CA ASP A 286 0.29 -5.75 -21.81
C ASP A 286 -0.97 -4.92 -21.58
N VAL A 287 -2.07 -5.62 -21.27
CA VAL A 287 -3.39 -5.03 -21.00
C VAL A 287 -3.88 -5.49 -19.65
N LEU A 288 -4.15 -4.56 -18.77
CA LEU A 288 -4.79 -4.83 -17.48
C LEU A 288 -6.29 -4.95 -17.66
N MET A 289 -6.82 -6.08 -17.21
CA MET A 289 -8.25 -6.35 -17.13
C MET A 289 -8.67 -6.44 -15.66
N ARG A 290 -9.62 -5.63 -15.23
CA ARG A 290 -10.20 -5.69 -13.88
C ARG A 290 -11.37 -6.68 -13.85
N PRO A 291 -11.53 -7.52 -12.80
CA PRO A 291 -12.59 -8.52 -12.75
C PRO A 291 -14.00 -7.93 -12.85
N GLU A 292 -14.24 -6.73 -12.32
CA GLU A 292 -15.51 -6.00 -12.38
C GLU A 292 -15.89 -5.53 -13.79
N HIS A 293 -14.93 -5.48 -14.70
CA HIS A 293 -15.15 -5.14 -16.12
C HIS A 293 -15.39 -6.37 -17.00
N VAL A 294 -15.36 -7.58 -16.42
CA VAL A 294 -15.58 -8.84 -17.13
C VAL A 294 -16.93 -9.41 -16.72
N ARG A 295 -17.88 -9.48 -17.67
CA ARG A 295 -19.25 -9.93 -17.40
C ARG A 295 -19.66 -11.04 -18.37
N ARG A 296 -20.47 -11.99 -17.88
CA ARG A 296 -21.10 -13.01 -18.73
C ARG A 296 -22.12 -12.37 -19.66
N ASP A 297 -21.98 -12.60 -20.96
CA ASP A 297 -22.85 -12.05 -21.98
C ASP A 297 -22.81 -12.93 -23.25
N GLY A 298 -23.96 -13.12 -23.90
CA GLY A 298 -24.09 -13.95 -25.09
C GLY A 298 -23.31 -13.48 -26.31
N GLU A 299 -22.98 -12.17 -26.40
CA GLU A 299 -22.21 -11.60 -27.50
C GLU A 299 -20.69 -11.62 -27.23
N GLY A 300 -20.27 -12.12 -26.06
CA GLY A 300 -18.89 -12.13 -25.62
C GLY A 300 -18.00 -13.17 -26.30
N VAL A 301 -16.73 -13.18 -25.92
CA VAL A 301 -15.74 -14.20 -26.30
C VAL A 301 -15.97 -15.46 -25.48
N ALA A 302 -15.89 -16.64 -26.12
CA ALA A 302 -16.01 -17.91 -25.44
C ALA A 302 -14.74 -18.23 -24.66
N LEU A 303 -14.84 -18.36 -23.34
CA LEU A 303 -13.73 -18.66 -22.42
C LEU A 303 -14.09 -19.87 -21.55
N ARG A 304 -13.08 -20.68 -21.24
CA ARG A 304 -13.26 -21.86 -20.39
C ARG A 304 -13.12 -21.48 -18.92
N VAL A 305 -14.07 -21.88 -18.09
CA VAL A 305 -14.04 -21.72 -16.65
C VAL A 305 -13.02 -22.71 -16.06
N ILE A 306 -12.02 -22.20 -15.36
CA ILE A 306 -11.02 -23.01 -14.65
C ILE A 306 -11.42 -23.20 -13.19
N SER A 307 -11.89 -22.13 -12.55
CA SER A 307 -12.36 -22.16 -11.16
C SER A 307 -13.51 -21.19 -10.95
N CYS A 308 -14.37 -21.54 -9.99
CA CYS A 308 -15.49 -20.72 -9.53
C CYS A 308 -15.55 -20.85 -8.02
N VAL A 309 -15.33 -19.75 -7.30
CA VAL A 309 -15.27 -19.72 -5.81
C VAL A 309 -16.26 -18.69 -5.31
N PHE A 310 -17.15 -19.08 -4.40
CA PHE A 310 -18.07 -18.15 -3.75
C PHE A 310 -17.36 -17.33 -2.67
N GLU A 311 -17.38 -16.01 -2.78
CA GLU A 311 -16.73 -15.07 -1.83
C GLU A 311 -17.73 -14.41 -0.85
N GLY A 312 -18.92 -14.97 -0.68
CA GLY A 312 -19.97 -14.44 0.20
C GLY A 312 -21.00 -13.56 -0.53
N GLU A 313 -20.60 -12.64 -1.36
CA GLU A 313 -21.47 -11.71 -2.10
C GLU A 313 -21.51 -11.99 -3.61
N ARG A 314 -20.49 -12.67 -4.14
CA ARG A 314 -20.27 -12.92 -5.57
C ARG A 314 -19.45 -14.17 -5.79
N PHE A 315 -19.41 -14.64 -7.02
CA PHE A 315 -18.51 -15.72 -7.45
C PHE A 315 -17.26 -15.10 -8.09
N ALA A 316 -16.08 -15.49 -7.58
CA ALA A 316 -14.80 -15.19 -8.21
C ALA A 316 -14.50 -16.28 -9.23
N LEU A 317 -14.34 -15.89 -10.48
CA LEU A 317 -14.09 -16.77 -11.61
C LEU A 317 -12.65 -16.62 -12.09
N THR A 318 -12.03 -17.76 -12.45
CA THR A 318 -10.80 -17.78 -13.24
C THR A 318 -11.13 -18.41 -14.59
N LEU A 319 -10.88 -17.67 -15.65
CA LEU A 319 -11.20 -18.03 -17.03
C LEU A 319 -9.91 -18.24 -17.80
N ALA A 320 -9.84 -19.25 -18.65
CA ALA A 320 -8.71 -19.47 -19.56
C ALA A 320 -9.01 -18.93 -20.96
N LEU A 321 -8.04 -18.19 -21.50
CA LEU A 321 -7.98 -17.81 -22.89
C LEU A 321 -7.48 -19.00 -23.76
N PRO A 322 -7.67 -18.98 -25.10
CA PRO A 322 -7.21 -20.04 -26.00
C PRO A 322 -5.69 -20.27 -25.97
N ASP A 323 -4.90 -19.25 -25.63
CA ASP A 323 -3.43 -19.31 -25.52
C ASP A 323 -2.93 -19.71 -24.11
N GLY A 324 -3.86 -20.00 -23.19
CA GLY A 324 -3.56 -20.40 -21.81
C GLY A 324 -3.40 -19.26 -20.82
N GLN A 325 -3.52 -18.01 -21.22
CA GLN A 325 -3.53 -16.88 -20.29
C GLN A 325 -4.79 -16.92 -19.40
N MET A 326 -4.68 -16.43 -18.16
CA MET A 326 -5.75 -16.46 -17.17
C MET A 326 -6.38 -15.09 -16.97
N LEU A 327 -7.70 -15.02 -17.04
CA LEU A 327 -8.50 -13.82 -16.82
C LEU A 327 -9.38 -14.02 -15.58
N LYS A 328 -9.34 -13.09 -14.64
CA LYS A 328 -10.24 -13.05 -13.48
C LYS A 328 -11.51 -12.29 -13.83
N ALA A 329 -12.64 -12.78 -13.32
CA ALA A 329 -13.96 -12.18 -13.50
C ALA A 329 -14.79 -12.31 -12.22
N TYR A 330 -15.85 -11.53 -12.13
CA TYR A 330 -16.88 -11.73 -11.12
C TYR A 330 -18.18 -12.19 -11.79
N GLY A 331 -18.93 -13.05 -11.10
CA GLY A 331 -20.22 -13.56 -11.55
C GLY A 331 -21.27 -13.58 -10.45
N ASP A 332 -22.53 -13.42 -10.82
CA ASP A 332 -23.69 -13.46 -9.91
C ASP A 332 -24.21 -14.89 -9.70
N SER A 333 -23.73 -15.85 -10.50
CA SER A 333 -24.11 -17.26 -10.44
C SER A 333 -22.92 -18.18 -10.56
N ALA A 334 -23.03 -19.38 -9.98
CA ALA A 334 -22.04 -20.43 -10.10
C ALA A 334 -21.90 -20.92 -11.54
N LEU A 335 -20.67 -21.17 -11.97
CA LEU A 335 -20.33 -21.85 -13.20
C LEU A 335 -19.49 -23.09 -12.89
N MET A 336 -19.68 -24.15 -13.68
CA MET A 336 -18.92 -25.40 -13.46
C MET A 336 -17.51 -25.28 -14.04
N PRO A 337 -16.47 -25.70 -13.29
CA PRO A 337 -15.14 -25.85 -13.88
C PRO A 337 -15.17 -26.78 -15.11
N GLY A 338 -14.52 -26.32 -16.19
CA GLY A 338 -14.54 -26.98 -17.49
C GLY A 338 -15.63 -26.47 -18.45
N GLU A 339 -16.65 -25.80 -17.95
CA GLU A 339 -17.70 -25.17 -18.77
C GLU A 339 -17.10 -24.05 -19.64
N THR A 340 -17.63 -23.90 -20.85
CA THR A 340 -17.32 -22.75 -21.72
C THR A 340 -18.50 -21.80 -21.72
N ALA A 341 -18.24 -20.55 -21.31
CA ALA A 341 -19.25 -19.49 -21.32
C ALA A 341 -18.70 -18.24 -22.04
N ARG A 342 -19.61 -17.37 -22.46
CA ARG A 342 -19.25 -16.16 -23.20
C ARG A 342 -19.14 -14.98 -22.23
N PHE A 343 -18.09 -14.15 -22.42
CA PHE A 343 -17.80 -13.01 -21.57
C PHE A 343 -17.47 -11.77 -22.41
N VAL A 344 -18.02 -10.63 -22.00
CA VAL A 344 -17.72 -9.30 -22.52
C VAL A 344 -16.79 -8.60 -21.55
N MET A 345 -15.80 -7.90 -22.06
CA MET A 345 -14.86 -7.06 -21.32
C MET A 345 -15.18 -5.60 -21.62
N SER A 346 -15.87 -4.93 -20.69
CA SER A 346 -16.34 -3.56 -20.92
C SER A 346 -15.19 -2.55 -20.99
N GLN A 347 -14.10 -2.80 -20.28
CA GLN A 347 -12.97 -1.90 -20.22
C GLN A 347 -11.65 -2.65 -19.95
N GLY A 348 -10.56 -2.19 -20.57
CA GLY A 348 -9.18 -2.60 -20.32
C GLY A 348 -8.25 -1.40 -20.32
N TRP A 349 -7.07 -1.56 -19.72
CA TRP A 349 -6.05 -0.51 -19.65
C TRP A 349 -4.73 -1.03 -20.23
N ARG A 350 -4.22 -0.38 -21.30
CA ARG A 350 -2.91 -0.68 -21.88
C ARG A 350 -1.81 -0.10 -20.97
N LEU A 351 -0.98 -1.00 -20.45
CA LEU A 351 0.12 -0.70 -19.55
C LEU A 351 1.37 -0.12 -20.23
#